data_8ecde435792686718238b0c8a8dfc418
#
_entry.id   8ecde435792686718238b0c8a8dfc418
#
_cell.length_a   1.000
_cell.length_b   1.000
_cell.length_c   1.000
_cell.angle_alpha   90.00
_cell.angle_beta   90.00
_cell.angle_gamma   90.00
#
_symmetry.space_group_name_H-M   'P 1'
#
loop_
_entity.id
_entity.type
_entity.pdbx_description
1 polymer ?
#
loop_
_entity_poly.entity_id
_entity_poly.type
_entity_poly.pdbx_seq_one_letter_code
_entity_poly.pdbx_strand_id
1 'polypeptide(L)'
;MLFAGLASAQSSVPITKSLEAYSLVEDWIKDWQVPSQDSLEIETIPLSAVVVTIWVDGNVIGRGSRASLEASTTLVWEAVSDAIESSNAKLSNSDEXLNETVREALASRVLITLEMADALVPMSKSEIELPGFGYTPGVLGVVAARGDRFAVSGPESMLLRSTDMTQGAMALANELAEDGSAVLKTPQELVESGFRFYRFEPVVLAPPSVGMGAEFVDRGGRVIRRSEISIQSISDMSEKVAQHLIGRVWSGSRAYGLMGTLDPVSGSNETRFAEPFQQGLGAYALLRFAANGSSRIHRDAMVAAKNILRDLAIVESDEQTPWDDQLGACIAIIALSELQLVDILSDEQLNLLRTQSLAVLDSLYSNQTGFDKQVPEGSQGLVVFACVRANQLDPTDRSSIASGALAKVMEDTPAPALVAQMPFLGWAQLELSADQETVEFAPLLINMRELVWEHQLRREDLAWMDRDLEGGIVFTSAKTPLPSWLSMRPLAVTATMLGDSRVTSGSISSGELPRQLSKQVEAIRFIRQLCATDSILHLYSDPEAAKWGVRMAIWDQRMPVEVGAMALLTLSETSRSLDQVLAKSETE
;
A
#
# COMPACT_ATOMS: atom_id res chain seq x y z
N MET A 1 -17.98 -21.32 7.83
CA MET A 1 -18.77 -20.41 6.99
C MET A 1 -18.62 -20.81 5.54
N LEU A 2 -19.73 -21.06 4.85
CA LEU A 2 -19.73 -21.49 3.46
C LEU A 2 -19.39 -20.28 2.55
N PHE A 3 -18.14 -20.18 2.11
CA PHE A 3 -17.86 -19.53 0.86
C PHE A 3 -18.38 -20.49 -0.22
N ALA A 4 -19.62 -20.31 -0.63
CA ALA A 4 -20.08 -20.93 -1.88
C ALA A 4 -19.21 -20.31 -2.97
N GLY A 5 -18.25 -21.07 -3.44
CA GLY A 5 -17.37 -20.65 -4.52
C GLY A 5 -18.19 -20.21 -5.70
N LEU A 6 -18.24 -18.90 -5.95
CA LEU A 6 -18.50 -18.42 -7.30
C LEU A 6 -17.32 -18.94 -8.12
N ALA A 7 -17.58 -20.01 -8.89
CA ALA A 7 -16.60 -20.48 -9.84
C ALA A 7 -16.34 -19.29 -10.79
N SER A 8 -15.29 -18.54 -10.53
CA SER A 8 -14.80 -17.60 -11.52
C SER A 8 -14.36 -18.45 -12.72
N ALA A 9 -14.92 -18.19 -13.86
CA ALA A 9 -14.36 -18.71 -15.09
C ALA A 9 -13.01 -18.01 -15.26
N GLN A 10 -11.96 -18.65 -14.78
CA GLN A 10 -10.58 -18.17 -14.98
C GLN A 10 -10.38 -17.94 -16.47
N SER A 11 -9.85 -16.80 -16.85
CA SER A 11 -9.56 -16.50 -18.25
C SER A 11 -8.74 -17.65 -18.85
N SER A 12 -9.22 -18.19 -19.94
CA SER A 12 -8.56 -19.30 -20.63
C SER A 12 -7.55 -18.81 -21.68
N VAL A 13 -7.29 -17.49 -21.74
CA VAL A 13 -6.34 -16.91 -22.70
C VAL A 13 -4.94 -17.51 -22.44
N PRO A 14 -4.37 -18.25 -23.42
CA PRO A 14 -3.09 -18.92 -23.18
C PRO A 14 -1.94 -17.93 -23.04
N ILE A 15 -1.04 -18.19 -22.09
CA ILE A 15 0.12 -17.35 -21.76
C ILE A 15 0.93 -16.96 -23.02
N THR A 16 1.30 -17.95 -23.82
CA THR A 16 2.08 -17.72 -25.06
C THR A 16 1.36 -16.78 -26.02
N LYS A 17 0.08 -17.03 -26.22
CA LYS A 17 -0.76 -16.23 -27.12
C LYS A 17 -0.93 -14.80 -26.62
N SER A 18 -1.04 -14.62 -25.29
CA SER A 18 -1.12 -13.28 -24.68
C SER A 18 0.15 -12.46 -24.95
N LEU A 19 1.31 -13.09 -24.83
CA LEU A 19 2.60 -12.43 -25.10
C LEU A 19 2.77 -12.14 -26.61
N GLU A 20 2.34 -13.04 -27.48
CA GLU A 20 2.33 -12.82 -28.94
C GLU A 20 1.44 -11.63 -29.31
N ALA A 21 0.22 -11.58 -28.74
CA ALA A 21 -0.70 -10.47 -28.95
C ALA A 21 -0.10 -9.14 -28.45
N TYR A 22 0.54 -9.17 -27.27
CA TYR A 22 1.19 -7.96 -26.73
C TYR A 22 2.31 -7.46 -27.66
N SER A 23 3.18 -8.35 -28.12
CA SER A 23 4.27 -7.96 -29.03
C SER A 23 3.74 -7.32 -30.32
N LEU A 24 2.66 -7.86 -30.86
CA LEU A 24 2.00 -7.32 -32.05
C LEU A 24 1.42 -5.92 -31.78
N VAL A 25 0.73 -5.75 -30.66
CA VAL A 25 0.17 -4.45 -30.25
C VAL A 25 1.30 -3.41 -30.06
N GLU A 26 2.40 -3.84 -29.45
CA GLU A 26 3.58 -3.00 -29.23
C GLU A 26 4.17 -2.51 -30.57
N ASP A 27 4.31 -3.40 -31.53
CA ASP A 27 4.82 -3.06 -32.87
C ASP A 27 3.90 -2.04 -33.57
N TRP A 28 2.60 -2.31 -33.60
CA TRP A 28 1.63 -1.40 -34.23
C TRP A 28 1.64 0.00 -33.60
N ILE A 29 1.74 0.08 -32.28
CA ILE A 29 1.74 1.36 -31.56
C ILE A 29 3.08 2.09 -31.77
N LYS A 30 4.21 1.38 -31.75
CA LYS A 30 5.53 1.99 -32.02
C LYS A 30 5.59 2.55 -33.45
N ASP A 31 5.01 1.84 -34.41
CA ASP A 31 4.92 2.30 -35.80
C ASP A 31 3.82 3.38 -35.97
N TRP A 32 2.97 3.55 -34.95
CA TRP A 32 1.79 4.43 -34.96
C TRP A 32 0.84 4.12 -36.11
N GLN A 33 0.78 2.84 -36.51
CA GLN A 33 -0.06 2.35 -37.60
C GLN A 33 -0.64 0.99 -37.24
N VAL A 34 -1.87 0.78 -37.65
CA VAL A 34 -2.51 -0.53 -37.54
C VAL A 34 -2.59 -1.10 -38.97
N PRO A 35 -2.17 -2.34 -39.21
CA PRO A 35 -2.30 -2.93 -40.55
C PRO A 35 -3.76 -3.02 -40.95
N SER A 36 -4.02 -3.08 -42.23
CA SER A 36 -5.40 -3.27 -42.71
C SER A 36 -5.95 -4.61 -42.21
N GLN A 37 -7.24 -4.65 -41.91
CA GLN A 37 -7.89 -5.86 -41.40
C GLN A 37 -7.70 -7.06 -42.35
N ASP A 38 -7.67 -6.82 -43.67
CA ASP A 38 -7.49 -7.86 -44.70
C ASP A 38 -6.06 -8.46 -44.70
N SER A 39 -5.09 -7.77 -44.09
CA SER A 39 -3.70 -8.22 -44.04
C SER A 39 -3.35 -8.98 -42.75
N LEU A 40 -4.32 -9.20 -41.86
CA LEU A 40 -4.09 -9.92 -40.59
C LEU A 40 -4.02 -11.44 -40.87
N GLU A 41 -2.81 -11.95 -41.07
CA GLU A 41 -2.52 -13.40 -41.18
C GLU A 41 -2.39 -14.10 -39.83
N ILE A 42 -2.81 -13.42 -38.76
CA ILE A 42 -2.54 -13.88 -37.39
C ILE A 42 -3.69 -14.76 -36.88
N GLU A 43 -3.36 -15.94 -36.36
CA GLU A 43 -4.26 -16.75 -35.54
C GLU A 43 -4.54 -15.98 -34.24
N THR A 44 -5.39 -14.98 -34.35
CA THR A 44 -5.78 -14.16 -33.21
C THR A 44 -6.65 -14.98 -32.26
N ILE A 45 -6.48 -14.69 -30.99
CA ILE A 45 -7.25 -15.33 -29.92
C ILE A 45 -8.69 -14.80 -30.02
N PRO A 46 -9.73 -15.67 -30.01
CA PRO A 46 -11.09 -15.17 -29.89
C PRO A 46 -11.30 -14.60 -28.48
N LEU A 47 -11.62 -13.32 -28.40
CA LEU A 47 -11.76 -12.56 -27.15
C LEU A 47 -13.16 -11.95 -27.05
N SER A 48 -13.62 -11.70 -25.81
CA SER A 48 -14.89 -11.06 -25.53
C SER A 48 -14.71 -9.63 -24.99
N ALA A 49 -13.54 -9.28 -24.48
CA ALA A 49 -13.21 -7.89 -24.10
C ALA A 49 -11.71 -7.64 -24.28
N VAL A 50 -11.37 -6.45 -24.74
CA VAL A 50 -9.99 -5.96 -24.87
C VAL A 50 -9.95 -4.49 -24.45
N VAL A 51 -8.93 -4.12 -23.67
CA VAL A 51 -8.60 -2.71 -23.38
C VAL A 51 -7.11 -2.51 -23.69
N VAL A 52 -6.81 -1.46 -24.44
CA VAL A 52 -5.44 -1.02 -24.75
C VAL A 52 -5.29 0.40 -24.20
N THR A 53 -4.29 0.62 -23.36
CA THR A 53 -3.98 1.96 -22.85
C THR A 53 -2.54 2.31 -23.23
N ILE A 54 -2.36 3.51 -23.78
CA ILE A 54 -1.06 4.05 -24.20
C ILE A 54 -0.65 5.12 -23.19
N TRP A 55 0.51 4.92 -22.59
CA TRP A 55 1.06 5.81 -21.55
C TRP A 55 2.33 6.48 -22.04
N VAL A 56 2.52 7.75 -21.67
CA VAL A 56 3.79 8.47 -21.84
C VAL A 56 4.03 9.25 -20.53
N ASP A 57 5.12 8.95 -19.87
CA ASP A 57 5.53 9.60 -18.61
C ASP A 57 4.38 9.63 -17.58
N GLY A 58 3.75 8.50 -17.34
CA GLY A 58 2.67 8.36 -16.36
C GLY A 58 1.32 8.93 -16.77
N ASN A 59 1.21 9.46 -17.98
CA ASN A 59 -0.04 10.05 -18.48
C ASN A 59 -0.64 9.18 -19.58
N VAL A 60 -1.94 8.92 -19.49
CA VAL A 60 -2.69 8.24 -20.55
C VAL A 60 -2.80 9.21 -21.74
N ILE A 61 -2.20 8.85 -22.86
CA ILE A 61 -2.30 9.63 -24.09
C ILE A 61 -3.34 9.06 -25.04
N GLY A 62 -3.59 7.74 -24.96
CA GLY A 62 -4.60 7.10 -25.79
C GLY A 62 -5.21 5.89 -25.11
N ARG A 63 -6.46 5.61 -25.46
CA ARG A 63 -7.16 4.44 -24.95
C ARG A 63 -8.16 3.94 -25.96
N GLY A 64 -8.15 2.61 -26.16
CA GLY A 64 -9.17 1.95 -26.95
C GLY A 64 -9.71 0.75 -26.17
N SER A 65 -11.01 0.52 -26.32
CA SER A 65 -11.64 -0.61 -25.63
C SER A 65 -12.78 -1.17 -26.47
N ARG A 66 -12.87 -2.50 -26.52
CA ARG A 66 -13.88 -3.20 -27.31
C ARG A 66 -14.42 -4.40 -26.52
N ALA A 67 -15.70 -4.71 -26.74
CA ALA A 67 -16.32 -5.92 -26.20
C ALA A 67 -17.33 -6.49 -27.19
N SER A 68 -17.54 -7.80 -27.08
CA SER A 68 -18.51 -8.55 -27.87
C SER A 68 -19.05 -9.72 -27.05
N LEU A 69 -20.35 -9.99 -27.18
CA LEU A 69 -20.97 -11.15 -26.52
C LEU A 69 -20.54 -12.47 -27.20
N GLU A 70 -20.22 -12.40 -28.48
CA GLU A 70 -19.62 -13.54 -29.21
C GLU A 70 -18.13 -13.24 -29.34
N ALA A 71 -17.30 -14.19 -28.90
CA ALA A 71 -15.86 -14.03 -28.98
C ALA A 71 -15.40 -13.72 -30.42
N SER A 72 -14.59 -12.70 -30.58
CA SER A 72 -14.12 -12.21 -31.88
C SER A 72 -12.60 -12.14 -31.90
N THR A 73 -12.03 -12.41 -33.06
CA THR A 73 -10.60 -12.33 -33.32
C THR A 73 -10.14 -10.93 -33.75
N THR A 74 -11.07 -9.99 -33.97
CA THR A 74 -10.75 -8.63 -34.41
C THR A 74 -10.62 -7.63 -33.27
N LEU A 75 -11.03 -7.98 -32.03
CA LEU A 75 -11.13 -7.01 -30.92
C LEU A 75 -9.80 -6.33 -30.58
N VAL A 76 -8.67 -7.06 -30.67
CA VAL A 76 -7.35 -6.47 -30.40
C VAL A 76 -7.06 -5.37 -31.42
N TRP A 77 -7.25 -5.68 -32.70
CA TRP A 77 -7.03 -4.73 -33.80
C TRP A 77 -7.92 -3.50 -33.65
N GLU A 78 -9.22 -3.69 -33.34
CA GLU A 78 -10.18 -2.61 -33.15
C GLU A 78 -9.79 -1.71 -31.94
N ALA A 79 -9.40 -2.32 -30.82
CA ALA A 79 -9.00 -1.59 -29.63
C ALA A 79 -7.71 -0.78 -29.86
N VAL A 80 -6.74 -1.35 -30.59
CA VAL A 80 -5.49 -0.63 -30.92
C VAL A 80 -5.82 0.56 -31.87
N SER A 81 -6.69 0.33 -32.86
CA SER A 81 -7.12 1.40 -33.77
C SER A 81 -7.70 2.59 -32.98
N ASP A 82 -8.63 2.31 -32.06
CA ASP A 82 -9.24 3.32 -31.20
C ASP A 82 -8.18 4.02 -30.31
N ALA A 83 -7.24 3.25 -29.76
CA ALA A 83 -6.21 3.83 -28.88
C ALA A 83 -5.32 4.80 -29.64
N ILE A 84 -4.92 4.46 -30.87
CA ILE A 84 -4.12 5.33 -31.75
C ILE A 84 -4.95 6.58 -32.15
N GLU A 85 -6.22 6.39 -32.54
CA GLU A 85 -7.13 7.50 -32.88
C GLU A 85 -7.30 8.44 -31.69
N SER A 86 -7.56 7.89 -30.51
CA SER A 86 -7.68 8.64 -29.26
C SER A 86 -6.40 9.43 -28.94
N SER A 87 -5.23 8.83 -29.18
CA SER A 87 -3.94 9.50 -28.99
C SER A 87 -3.76 10.66 -29.97
N ASN A 88 -4.09 10.43 -31.24
CA ASN A 88 -4.01 11.47 -32.28
C ASN A 88 -4.90 12.66 -31.91
N ALA A 89 -6.14 12.40 -31.51
CA ALA A 89 -7.09 13.47 -31.12
C ALA A 89 -6.60 14.27 -29.90
N LYS A 90 -5.92 13.61 -28.97
CA LYS A 90 -5.41 14.25 -27.74
C LYS A 90 -4.12 15.06 -27.98
N LEU A 91 -3.24 14.56 -28.85
CA LEU A 91 -1.92 15.15 -29.07
C LEU A 91 -1.89 16.19 -30.21
N SER A 92 -2.80 16.10 -31.16
CA SER A 92 -2.90 17.10 -32.23
C SER A 92 -3.96 18.14 -31.87
N ASN A 93 -3.60 19.41 -31.98
CA ASN A 93 -4.56 20.51 -31.85
C ASN A 93 -5.42 20.68 -33.14
N SER A 94 -5.30 19.75 -34.09
CA SER A 94 -5.96 19.75 -35.39
C SER A 94 -6.09 18.34 -35.91
N ASP A 95 -6.92 18.09 -36.90
CA ASP A 95 -7.10 16.78 -37.53
C ASP A 95 -5.88 16.28 -38.32
N GLU A 96 -4.73 16.91 -38.09
CA GLU A 96 -3.48 16.50 -38.75
C GLU A 96 -2.76 15.42 -37.96
N UNK A 97 -2.37 14.41 -38.43
CA UNK A 97 -1.64 13.42 -37.82
C UNK A 97 -0.40 13.96 -37.24
N LEU A 98 -0.12 13.28 -36.45
CA LEU A 98 1.17 13.56 -35.81
C LEU A 98 2.30 13.47 -36.84
N ASN A 99 3.16 14.44 -36.86
CA ASN A 99 4.31 14.41 -37.77
C ASN A 99 5.31 13.30 -37.34
N GLU A 100 6.12 12.86 -38.27
CA GLU A 100 7.04 11.72 -38.09
C GLU A 100 7.99 11.92 -36.89
N THR A 101 8.55 13.12 -36.72
CA THR A 101 9.47 13.41 -35.60
C THR A 101 8.79 13.24 -34.24
N VAL A 102 7.53 13.67 -34.11
CA VAL A 102 6.74 13.51 -32.87
C VAL A 102 6.45 12.03 -32.63
N ARG A 103 6.08 11.30 -33.67
CA ARG A 103 5.81 9.84 -33.57
C ARG A 103 7.05 9.07 -33.09
N GLU A 104 8.22 9.35 -33.68
CA GLU A 104 9.49 8.74 -33.28
C GLU A 104 9.85 9.06 -31.82
N ALA A 105 9.67 10.32 -31.41
CA ALA A 105 9.94 10.76 -30.03
C ALA A 105 8.98 10.07 -29.03
N LEU A 106 7.72 9.91 -29.38
CA LEU A 106 6.73 9.19 -28.56
C LEU A 106 7.04 7.70 -28.49
N ALA A 107 7.35 7.05 -29.64
CA ALA A 107 7.64 5.63 -29.71
C ALA A 107 8.75 5.19 -28.72
N SER A 108 9.72 6.07 -28.49
CA SER A 108 10.83 5.81 -27.55
C SER A 108 10.45 5.95 -26.06
N ARG A 109 9.23 6.44 -25.75
CA ARG A 109 8.75 6.72 -24.38
C ARG A 109 7.43 6.03 -24.05
N VAL A 110 6.83 5.37 -25.03
CA VAL A 110 5.53 4.72 -24.87
C VAL A 110 5.64 3.49 -23.98
N LEU A 111 4.70 3.37 -23.05
CA LEU A 111 4.37 2.15 -22.33
C LEU A 111 2.94 1.76 -22.72
N ILE A 112 2.68 0.47 -22.76
CA ILE A 112 1.37 -0.05 -23.19
C ILE A 112 0.86 -1.01 -22.12
N THR A 113 -0.40 -0.88 -21.74
CA THR A 113 -1.10 -1.92 -21.00
C THR A 113 -2.12 -2.56 -21.92
N LEU A 114 -2.16 -3.89 -21.89
CA LEU A 114 -3.08 -4.71 -22.70
C LEU A 114 -3.85 -5.64 -21.75
N GLU A 115 -5.17 -5.44 -21.71
CA GLU A 115 -6.08 -6.26 -20.91
C GLU A 115 -6.94 -7.08 -21.88
N MET A 116 -6.95 -8.42 -21.72
CA MET A 116 -7.65 -9.34 -22.64
C MET A 116 -8.47 -10.36 -21.87
N ALA A 117 -9.74 -10.51 -22.23
CA ALA A 117 -10.61 -11.53 -21.64
C ALA A 117 -11.36 -12.30 -22.72
N ASP A 118 -11.48 -13.60 -22.54
CA ASP A 118 -12.15 -14.52 -23.46
C ASP A 118 -13.66 -14.68 -23.16
N ALA A 119 -14.13 -14.15 -22.02
CA ALA A 119 -15.54 -14.32 -21.61
C ALA A 119 -16.08 -13.10 -20.88
N LEU A 120 -17.35 -12.81 -21.14
CA LEU A 120 -18.15 -11.86 -20.35
C LEU A 120 -19.14 -12.65 -19.50
N VAL A 121 -19.16 -12.36 -18.19
CA VAL A 121 -20.06 -13.00 -17.22
C VAL A 121 -21.15 -11.99 -16.82
N PRO A 122 -22.43 -12.29 -17.04
CA PRO A 122 -23.49 -11.38 -16.63
C PRO A 122 -23.42 -11.07 -15.12
N MET A 123 -23.52 -9.81 -14.77
CA MET A 123 -23.54 -9.40 -13.37
C MET A 123 -24.90 -9.76 -12.74
N SER A 124 -24.86 -10.33 -11.55
CA SER A 124 -26.04 -10.62 -10.76
C SER A 124 -26.67 -9.33 -10.23
N LYS A 125 -27.93 -9.40 -9.81
CA LYS A 125 -28.62 -8.27 -9.19
C LYS A 125 -27.85 -7.76 -7.96
N SER A 126 -27.31 -8.66 -7.14
CA SER A 126 -26.56 -8.28 -5.94
C SER A 126 -25.26 -7.53 -6.28
N GLU A 127 -24.57 -7.93 -7.34
CA GLU A 127 -23.35 -7.25 -7.80
C GLU A 127 -23.64 -5.85 -8.35
N ILE A 128 -24.82 -5.65 -8.89
CA ILE A 128 -25.22 -4.35 -9.46
C ILE A 128 -25.75 -3.40 -8.37
N GLU A 129 -26.52 -3.91 -7.40
CA GLU A 129 -27.23 -3.09 -6.42
C GLU A 129 -26.50 -2.88 -5.08
N LEU A 130 -25.61 -3.79 -4.73
CA LEU A 130 -24.91 -3.76 -3.43
C LEU A 130 -23.44 -3.39 -3.63
N PRO A 131 -23.07 -2.12 -3.40
CA PRO A 131 -21.67 -1.70 -3.56
C PRO A 131 -20.72 -2.62 -2.79
N GLY A 132 -19.67 -3.06 -3.47
CA GLY A 132 -18.66 -3.95 -2.90
C GLY A 132 -19.03 -5.43 -2.83
N PHE A 133 -20.25 -5.82 -3.22
CA PHE A 133 -20.64 -7.24 -3.20
C PHE A 133 -19.90 -8.01 -4.27
N GLY A 134 -19.18 -9.05 -3.88
CA GLY A 134 -18.41 -9.90 -4.79
C GLY A 134 -17.26 -9.16 -5.51
N TYR A 135 -16.94 -7.96 -5.06
CA TYR A 135 -15.94 -7.12 -5.72
C TYR A 135 -14.52 -7.49 -5.25
N THR A 136 -13.67 -7.74 -6.22
CA THR A 136 -12.23 -7.91 -6.00
C THR A 136 -11.54 -6.70 -6.67
N PRO A 137 -11.14 -5.69 -5.88
CA PRO A 137 -10.63 -4.44 -6.45
C PRO A 137 -9.42 -4.65 -7.38
N GLY A 138 -9.47 -4.01 -8.55
CA GLY A 138 -8.36 -3.99 -9.50
C GLY A 138 -8.12 -5.30 -10.26
N VAL A 139 -9.06 -6.25 -10.19
CA VAL A 139 -8.94 -7.55 -10.89
C VAL A 139 -10.02 -7.73 -11.96
N LEU A 140 -11.24 -7.28 -11.64
CA LEU A 140 -12.38 -7.46 -12.55
C LEU A 140 -12.65 -6.15 -13.29
N GLY A 141 -12.90 -6.27 -14.59
CA GLY A 141 -13.42 -5.17 -15.40
C GLY A 141 -14.93 -5.28 -15.57
N VAL A 142 -15.54 -4.21 -16.05
CA VAL A 142 -16.99 -4.08 -16.26
C VAL A 142 -17.28 -3.71 -17.71
N VAL A 143 -18.34 -4.30 -18.27
CA VAL A 143 -18.90 -3.93 -19.56
C VAL A 143 -20.36 -3.55 -19.35
N ALA A 144 -20.76 -2.41 -19.89
CA ALA A 144 -22.17 -2.05 -20.08
C ALA A 144 -22.54 -2.26 -21.54
N ALA A 145 -23.74 -2.79 -21.80
CA ALA A 145 -24.26 -3.00 -23.15
C ALA A 145 -25.67 -2.39 -23.24
N ARG A 146 -25.97 -1.79 -24.39
CA ARG A 146 -27.32 -1.30 -24.73
C ARG A 146 -27.55 -1.52 -26.23
N GLY A 147 -28.36 -2.52 -26.55
CA GLY A 147 -28.47 -2.99 -27.94
C GLY A 147 -27.13 -3.57 -28.39
N ASP A 148 -26.62 -3.10 -29.51
CA ASP A 148 -25.35 -3.55 -30.11
C ASP A 148 -24.16 -2.68 -29.68
N ARG A 149 -24.38 -1.73 -28.78
CA ARG A 149 -23.34 -0.81 -28.30
C ARG A 149 -22.78 -1.30 -26.97
N PHE A 150 -21.46 -1.19 -26.82
CA PHE A 150 -20.73 -1.60 -25.61
C PHE A 150 -19.84 -0.45 -25.13
N ALA A 151 -19.73 -0.31 -23.82
CA ALA A 151 -18.71 0.51 -23.17
C ALA A 151 -17.98 -0.39 -22.17
N VAL A 152 -16.66 -0.20 -22.03
CA VAL A 152 -15.79 -1.12 -21.28
C VAL A 152 -14.88 -0.33 -20.34
N SER A 153 -14.83 -0.77 -19.10
CA SER A 153 -13.83 -0.28 -18.15
C SER A 153 -13.02 -1.48 -17.64
N GLY A 154 -11.74 -1.49 -17.95
CA GLY A 154 -10.83 -2.53 -17.46
C GLY A 154 -10.48 -2.33 -15.99
N PRO A 155 -9.97 -3.39 -15.31
CA PRO A 155 -9.61 -3.32 -13.90
C PRO A 155 -8.57 -2.25 -13.58
N GLU A 156 -7.62 -1.99 -14.48
CA GLU A 156 -6.61 -0.95 -14.28
C GLU A 156 -7.26 0.44 -14.19
N SER A 157 -8.20 0.75 -15.09
CA SER A 157 -8.93 2.02 -15.07
C SER A 157 -9.77 2.18 -13.81
N MET A 158 -10.40 1.09 -13.37
CA MET A 158 -11.20 1.08 -12.13
C MET A 158 -10.30 1.28 -10.90
N LEU A 159 -9.13 0.65 -10.90
CA LEU A 159 -8.13 0.79 -9.84
C LEU A 159 -7.68 2.26 -9.69
N LEU A 160 -7.32 2.89 -10.81
CA LEU A 160 -6.86 4.30 -10.82
C LEU A 160 -7.93 5.28 -10.37
N ARG A 161 -9.20 4.99 -10.66
CA ARG A 161 -10.34 5.83 -10.26
C ARG A 161 -10.91 5.45 -8.90
N SER A 162 -10.37 4.43 -8.25
CA SER A 162 -10.89 3.87 -6.99
C SER A 162 -12.39 3.55 -7.06
N THR A 163 -12.83 3.00 -8.21
CA THR A 163 -14.25 2.69 -8.46
C THR A 163 -14.55 1.21 -8.23
N ASP A 164 -15.70 0.94 -7.62
CA ASP A 164 -16.21 -0.43 -7.50
C ASP A 164 -17.04 -0.83 -8.75
N MET A 165 -17.52 -2.07 -8.76
CA MET A 165 -18.28 -2.63 -9.90
C MET A 165 -19.56 -1.84 -10.20
N THR A 166 -20.27 -1.40 -9.16
CA THR A 166 -21.50 -0.61 -9.30
C THR A 166 -21.20 0.76 -9.90
N GLN A 167 -20.18 1.44 -9.35
CA GLN A 167 -19.75 2.75 -9.86
C GLN A 167 -19.27 2.67 -11.31
N GLY A 168 -18.48 1.62 -11.62
CA GLY A 168 -18.01 1.35 -12.98
C GLY A 168 -19.18 1.14 -13.95
N ALA A 169 -20.13 0.30 -13.56
CA ALA A 169 -21.32 0.01 -14.38
C ALA A 169 -22.14 1.29 -14.65
N MET A 170 -22.33 2.12 -13.60
CA MET A 170 -23.07 3.39 -13.73
C MET A 170 -22.35 4.38 -14.66
N ALA A 171 -21.03 4.49 -14.53
CA ALA A 171 -20.23 5.38 -15.39
C ALA A 171 -20.34 4.97 -16.86
N LEU A 172 -20.25 3.67 -17.16
CA LEU A 172 -20.36 3.15 -18.52
C LEU A 172 -21.78 3.30 -19.08
N ALA A 173 -22.82 3.13 -18.25
CA ALA A 173 -24.20 3.36 -18.67
C ALA A 173 -24.40 4.83 -19.07
N ASN A 174 -23.79 5.74 -18.32
CA ASN A 174 -23.87 7.19 -18.64
C ASN A 174 -23.15 7.50 -19.97
N GLU A 175 -22.01 6.88 -20.21
CA GLU A 175 -21.26 6.99 -21.47
C GLU A 175 -22.13 6.51 -22.67
N LEU A 176 -22.79 5.37 -22.54
CA LEU A 176 -23.66 4.81 -23.58
C LEU A 176 -24.94 5.62 -23.78
N ALA A 177 -25.41 6.31 -22.74
CA ALA A 177 -26.62 7.12 -22.82
C ALA A 177 -26.43 8.40 -23.64
N GLU A 178 -25.20 8.94 -23.72
CA GLU A 178 -24.82 10.16 -24.46
C GLU A 178 -25.54 11.45 -24.03
N ASP A 179 -26.80 11.35 -23.59
CA ASP A 179 -27.64 12.48 -23.19
C ASP A 179 -27.62 12.73 -21.67
N GLY A 180 -26.76 12.01 -20.94
CA GLY A 180 -26.67 12.09 -19.48
C GLY A 180 -27.87 11.50 -18.74
N SER A 181 -28.81 10.87 -19.44
CA SER A 181 -30.06 10.36 -18.85
C SER A 181 -29.84 9.23 -17.84
N ALA A 182 -28.68 8.58 -17.86
CA ALA A 182 -28.35 7.50 -16.93
C ALA A 182 -27.94 8.01 -15.53
N VAL A 183 -27.45 9.23 -15.42
CA VAL A 183 -26.92 9.81 -14.15
C VAL A 183 -27.96 9.79 -13.03
N LEU A 184 -29.22 10.02 -13.36
CA LEU A 184 -30.32 10.12 -12.38
C LEU A 184 -31.01 8.79 -12.11
N LYS A 185 -30.57 7.69 -12.75
CA LYS A 185 -31.20 6.37 -12.62
C LYS A 185 -30.45 5.47 -11.64
N THR A 186 -31.20 4.67 -10.93
CA THR A 186 -30.65 3.58 -10.14
C THR A 186 -30.18 2.45 -11.06
N PRO A 187 -29.30 1.55 -10.60
CA PRO A 187 -28.91 0.38 -11.39
C PRO A 187 -30.09 -0.43 -11.90
N GLN A 188 -31.13 -0.58 -11.09
CA GLN A 188 -32.34 -1.33 -11.48
C GLN A 188 -33.08 -0.63 -12.62
N GLU A 189 -33.26 0.69 -12.54
CA GLU A 189 -33.92 1.47 -13.60
C GLU A 189 -33.15 1.41 -14.92
N LEU A 190 -31.81 1.33 -14.85
CA LEU A 190 -30.98 1.14 -16.05
C LEU A 190 -31.24 -0.23 -16.69
N VAL A 191 -31.30 -1.29 -15.89
CA VAL A 191 -31.60 -2.64 -16.40
C VAL A 191 -33.01 -2.66 -17.05
N GLU A 192 -33.98 -2.01 -16.41
CA GLU A 192 -35.36 -1.87 -16.94
C GLU A 192 -35.38 -1.04 -18.25
N SER A 193 -34.42 -0.12 -18.41
CA SER A 193 -34.25 0.71 -19.63
C SER A 193 -33.47 -0.01 -20.73
N GLY A 194 -33.18 -1.29 -20.56
CA GLY A 194 -32.53 -2.12 -21.57
C GLY A 194 -31.00 -2.24 -21.46
N PHE A 195 -30.41 -1.67 -20.41
CA PHE A 195 -28.99 -1.90 -20.17
C PHE A 195 -28.75 -3.32 -19.64
N ARG A 196 -27.60 -3.87 -20.00
CA ARG A 196 -27.09 -5.15 -19.48
C ARG A 196 -25.66 -4.92 -18.99
N PHE A 197 -25.31 -5.54 -17.87
CA PHE A 197 -24.00 -5.37 -17.27
C PHE A 197 -23.31 -6.74 -17.18
N TYR A 198 -22.01 -6.72 -17.49
CA TYR A 198 -21.16 -7.91 -17.46
C TYR A 198 -19.89 -7.56 -16.71
N ARG A 199 -19.31 -8.56 -16.04
CA ARG A 199 -17.96 -8.47 -15.52
C ARG A 199 -17.06 -9.38 -16.36
N PHE A 200 -15.78 -9.08 -16.35
CA PHE A 200 -14.77 -9.92 -17.01
C PHE A 200 -13.49 -9.93 -16.18
N GLU A 201 -12.74 -11.03 -16.28
CA GLU A 201 -11.45 -11.22 -15.64
C GLU A 201 -10.39 -11.26 -16.74
N PRO A 202 -9.64 -10.19 -16.97
CA PRO A 202 -8.65 -10.20 -18.05
C PRO A 202 -7.31 -10.77 -17.59
N VAL A 203 -6.56 -11.27 -18.57
CA VAL A 203 -5.10 -11.33 -18.50
C VAL A 203 -4.61 -9.89 -18.75
N VAL A 204 -3.75 -9.37 -17.88
CA VAL A 204 -3.21 -8.02 -18.00
C VAL A 204 -1.70 -8.09 -18.23
N LEU A 205 -1.22 -7.38 -19.23
CA LEU A 205 0.19 -7.30 -19.60
C LEU A 205 0.66 -5.85 -19.62
N ALA A 206 1.80 -5.61 -19.01
CA ALA A 206 2.48 -4.31 -19.03
C ALA A 206 3.99 -4.52 -18.92
N PRO A 207 4.84 -3.67 -19.51
CA PRO A 207 6.28 -3.79 -19.31
C PRO A 207 6.67 -3.07 -18.03
N PRO A 208 7.70 -3.53 -17.31
CA PRO A 208 8.16 -2.84 -16.09
C PRO A 208 8.78 -1.45 -16.36
N SER A 209 9.26 -1.22 -17.58
CA SER A 209 9.74 0.08 -18.03
C SER A 209 9.83 0.11 -19.56
N VAL A 210 9.97 1.29 -20.11
CA VAL A 210 10.11 1.48 -21.57
C VAL A 210 11.22 0.60 -22.14
N GLY A 211 10.90 -0.14 -23.19
CA GLY A 211 11.86 -0.99 -23.92
C GLY A 211 12.11 -2.35 -23.29
N MET A 212 11.44 -2.68 -22.19
CA MET A 212 11.49 -4.01 -21.59
C MET A 212 10.32 -4.87 -22.10
N GLY A 213 10.48 -6.17 -22.04
CA GLY A 213 9.41 -7.11 -22.40
C GLY A 213 8.24 -7.05 -21.40
N ALA A 214 7.05 -7.35 -21.88
CA ALA A 214 5.85 -7.35 -21.06
C ALA A 214 5.88 -8.43 -19.98
N GLU A 215 5.33 -8.12 -18.82
CA GLU A 215 5.10 -9.03 -17.70
C GLU A 215 3.60 -9.11 -17.41
N PHE A 216 3.17 -10.25 -16.85
CA PHE A 216 1.81 -10.38 -16.33
C PHE A 216 1.70 -9.59 -15.03
N VAL A 217 0.69 -8.72 -14.96
CA VAL A 217 0.48 -7.86 -13.80
C VAL A 217 -0.90 -8.10 -13.16
N ASP A 218 -0.95 -8.02 -11.85
CA ASP A 218 -2.19 -8.04 -11.07
C ASP A 218 -2.27 -6.69 -10.35
N ARG A 219 -3.41 -6.03 -10.42
CA ARG A 219 -3.63 -4.70 -9.82
C ARG A 219 -2.50 -3.70 -10.16
N GLY A 220 -2.12 -3.70 -11.44
CA GLY A 220 -1.13 -2.79 -12.01
C GLY A 220 0.33 -3.15 -11.74
N GLY A 221 0.61 -4.15 -10.91
CA GLY A 221 1.98 -4.55 -10.59
C GLY A 221 2.21 -6.06 -10.74
N ARG A 222 3.45 -6.47 -10.93
CA ARG A 222 3.77 -7.89 -10.96
C ARG A 222 3.66 -8.51 -9.57
N VAL A 223 3.33 -9.78 -9.51
CA VAL A 223 3.24 -10.52 -8.25
C VAL A 223 4.64 -10.83 -7.73
N ILE A 224 4.94 -10.34 -6.53
CA ILE A 224 6.23 -10.60 -5.86
C ILE A 224 6.25 -12.06 -5.37
N ARG A 225 7.33 -12.77 -5.65
CA ARG A 225 7.52 -14.16 -5.21
C ARG A 225 8.24 -14.20 -3.86
N ARG A 226 7.89 -15.16 -3.04
CA ARG A 226 8.57 -15.37 -1.75
C ARG A 226 10.10 -15.55 -1.91
N SER A 227 10.54 -16.22 -2.98
CA SER A 227 11.96 -16.43 -3.27
C SER A 227 12.75 -15.13 -3.53
N GLU A 228 12.08 -14.01 -3.75
CA GLU A 228 12.69 -12.69 -3.94
C GLU A 228 12.98 -12.00 -2.59
N ILE A 229 12.47 -12.56 -1.49
CA ILE A 229 12.68 -11.99 -0.16
C ILE A 229 13.87 -12.69 0.50
N SER A 230 14.95 -11.97 0.61
CA SER A 230 16.21 -12.41 1.26
C SER A 230 16.64 -11.32 2.25
N ILE A 231 17.60 -11.61 3.10
CA ILE A 231 18.17 -10.65 4.05
C ILE A 231 18.63 -9.40 3.28
N GLN A 232 19.36 -9.59 2.18
CA GLN A 232 19.82 -8.47 1.35
C GLN A 232 18.67 -7.64 0.79
N SER A 233 17.62 -8.31 0.25
CA SER A 233 16.48 -7.57 -0.32
C SER A 233 15.70 -6.80 0.76
N ILE A 234 15.65 -7.29 2.01
CA ILE A 234 15.04 -6.57 3.14
C ILE A 234 15.83 -5.30 3.45
N SER A 235 17.17 -5.42 3.51
CA SER A 235 18.06 -4.28 3.72
C SER A 235 17.89 -3.24 2.60
N ASP A 236 17.96 -3.68 1.34
CA ASP A 236 17.80 -2.80 0.16
C ASP A 236 16.44 -2.08 0.18
N MET A 237 15.39 -2.82 0.53
CA MET A 237 14.03 -2.27 0.63
C MET A 237 13.95 -1.21 1.74
N SER A 238 14.56 -1.49 2.91
CA SER A 238 14.62 -0.53 4.03
C SER A 238 15.28 0.78 3.58
N GLU A 239 16.43 0.69 2.91
CA GLU A 239 17.15 1.88 2.41
C GLU A 239 16.30 2.69 1.44
N LYS A 240 15.60 2.02 0.53
CA LYS A 240 14.79 2.69 -0.51
C LYS A 240 13.51 3.31 0.07
N VAL A 241 12.85 2.65 1.03
CA VAL A 241 11.68 3.23 1.73
C VAL A 241 12.14 4.43 2.57
N ALA A 242 13.30 4.34 3.25
CA ALA A 242 13.87 5.48 3.98
C ALA A 242 14.17 6.64 3.03
N GLN A 243 14.74 6.35 1.87
CA GLN A 243 15.05 7.35 0.84
C GLN A 243 13.78 8.06 0.33
N HIS A 244 12.69 7.30 0.12
CA HIS A 244 11.39 7.86 -0.26
C HIS A 244 10.88 8.82 0.85
N LEU A 245 10.90 8.39 2.13
CA LEU A 245 10.47 9.24 3.26
C LEU A 245 11.33 10.51 3.38
N ILE A 246 12.65 10.39 3.23
CA ILE A 246 13.57 11.54 3.22
C ILE A 246 13.19 12.52 2.08
N GLY A 247 12.87 11.98 0.89
CA GLY A 247 12.42 12.76 -0.26
C GLY A 247 11.10 13.50 -0.03
N ARG A 248 10.31 13.06 0.97
CA ARG A 248 9.05 13.72 1.34
C ARG A 248 9.24 14.87 2.32
N VAL A 249 10.46 15.13 2.81
CA VAL A 249 10.72 16.28 3.68
C VAL A 249 10.63 17.56 2.85
N TRP A 250 9.85 18.53 3.34
CA TRP A 250 9.68 19.82 2.68
C TRP A 250 11.02 20.56 2.56
N SER A 251 11.37 20.98 1.37
CA SER A 251 12.63 21.64 1.07
C SER A 251 12.54 23.17 0.98
N GLY A 252 11.36 23.74 1.22
CA GLY A 252 11.14 25.20 1.15
C GLY A 252 11.66 25.95 2.37
N SER A 253 11.50 27.28 2.36
CA SER A 253 12.09 28.16 3.37
C SER A 253 11.41 28.10 4.75
N ARG A 254 10.20 27.56 4.84
CA ARG A 254 9.49 27.42 6.11
C ARG A 254 9.63 26.01 6.67
N ALA A 255 9.57 25.89 7.99
CA ALA A 255 9.67 24.64 8.73
C ALA A 255 8.33 23.90 8.72
N TYR A 256 8.15 22.96 7.80
CA TYR A 256 6.89 22.21 7.65
C TYR A 256 7.05 20.69 7.80
N GLY A 257 8.27 20.19 7.93
CA GLY A 257 8.51 18.75 8.07
C GLY A 257 8.16 17.96 6.82
N LEU A 258 7.37 16.90 6.99
CA LEU A 258 6.97 16.00 5.90
C LEU A 258 5.73 16.51 5.16
N MET A 259 5.75 16.35 3.84
CA MET A 259 4.57 16.57 3.00
C MET A 259 3.48 15.52 3.32
N GLY A 260 2.23 15.89 3.12
CA GLY A 260 1.08 15.03 3.43
C GLY A 260 0.92 13.83 2.48
N THR A 261 -0.21 13.15 2.57
CA THR A 261 -0.49 11.95 1.76
C THR A 261 -0.30 12.21 0.27
N LEU A 262 0.59 11.45 -0.36
CA LEU A 262 0.78 11.48 -1.81
C LEU A 262 -0.30 10.63 -2.49
N ASP A 263 -1.01 11.23 -3.43
CA ASP A 263 -1.80 10.51 -4.44
C ASP A 263 -0.92 10.39 -5.68
N PRO A 264 -0.30 9.24 -5.95
CA PRO A 264 0.63 9.13 -7.07
C PRO A 264 -0.06 9.14 -8.43
N VAL A 265 -1.36 8.83 -8.48
CA VAL A 265 -2.14 8.83 -9.74
C VAL A 265 -2.27 10.27 -10.26
N SER A 266 -2.59 11.21 -9.37
CA SER A 266 -2.68 12.63 -9.74
C SER A 266 -1.34 13.37 -9.60
N GLY A 267 -0.35 12.80 -8.91
CA GLY A 267 0.93 13.45 -8.61
C GLY A 267 0.81 14.57 -7.58
N SER A 268 -0.26 14.57 -6.78
CA SER A 268 -0.54 15.64 -5.83
C SER A 268 -0.58 15.11 -4.39
N ASN A 269 -0.45 16.01 -3.43
CA ASN A 269 -0.65 15.67 -2.03
C ASN A 269 -2.06 16.05 -1.61
N GLU A 270 -2.80 15.11 -1.00
CA GLU A 270 -4.16 15.35 -0.50
C GLU A 270 -4.17 16.47 0.54
N THR A 271 -3.19 16.45 1.43
CA THR A 271 -2.90 17.54 2.36
C THR A 271 -1.48 18.03 2.08
N ARG A 272 -1.28 19.33 2.21
CA ARG A 272 0.02 19.93 1.89
C ARG A 272 1.13 19.39 2.80
N PHE A 273 0.83 19.23 4.09
CA PHE A 273 1.75 18.73 5.10
C PHE A 273 1.11 17.60 5.89
N ALA A 274 1.94 16.71 6.41
CA ALA A 274 1.54 15.62 7.26
C ALA A 274 1.10 16.15 8.65
N GLU A 275 0.18 15.45 9.26
CA GLU A 275 -0.30 15.79 10.61
C GLU A 275 0.78 15.51 11.68
N PRO A 276 0.72 16.15 12.87
CA PRO A 276 1.75 15.98 13.90
C PRO A 276 2.08 14.53 14.24
N PHE A 277 1.08 13.66 14.36
CA PHE A 277 1.31 12.21 14.59
C PHE A 277 2.11 11.60 13.45
N GLN A 278 1.77 11.91 12.20
CA GLN A 278 2.47 11.38 11.01
C GLN A 278 3.92 11.90 10.95
N GLN A 279 4.14 13.18 11.29
CA GLN A 279 5.46 13.79 11.38
C GLN A 279 6.34 13.02 12.37
N GLY A 280 5.84 12.86 13.60
CA GLY A 280 6.55 12.16 14.67
C GLY A 280 6.83 10.71 14.34
N LEU A 281 5.85 10.00 13.73
CA LEU A 281 6.02 8.59 13.36
C LEU A 281 7.05 8.45 12.24
N GLY A 282 7.04 9.36 11.26
CA GLY A 282 8.06 9.41 10.20
C GLY A 282 9.46 9.63 10.77
N ALA A 283 9.60 10.60 11.69
CA ALA A 283 10.88 10.86 12.37
C ALA A 283 11.34 9.63 13.16
N TYR A 284 10.45 9.00 13.94
CA TYR A 284 10.76 7.80 14.72
C TYR A 284 11.26 6.66 13.81
N ALA A 285 10.56 6.41 12.71
CA ALA A 285 10.93 5.35 11.77
C ALA A 285 12.32 5.60 11.16
N LEU A 286 12.61 6.86 10.78
CA LEU A 286 13.92 7.24 10.24
C LEU A 286 15.04 7.11 11.29
N LEU A 287 14.77 7.43 12.57
CA LEU A 287 15.74 7.26 13.67
C LEU A 287 16.03 5.78 13.94
N ARG A 288 14.98 4.95 13.98
CA ARG A 288 15.14 3.49 14.17
C ARG A 288 15.94 2.88 13.02
N PHE A 289 15.67 3.29 11.79
CA PHE A 289 16.45 2.86 10.62
C PHE A 289 17.90 3.35 10.75
N ALA A 290 18.11 4.62 11.09
CA ALA A 290 19.45 5.20 11.22
C ALA A 290 20.32 4.44 12.26
N ALA A 291 19.70 3.94 13.32
CA ALA A 291 20.38 3.18 14.37
C ALA A 291 20.90 1.81 13.89
N ASN A 292 20.40 1.29 12.76
CA ASN A 292 20.77 -0.04 12.25
C ASN A 292 22.04 -0.05 11.38
N GLY A 293 22.65 1.12 11.12
CA GLY A 293 23.82 1.17 10.25
C GLY A 293 24.56 2.48 10.28
N SER A 294 25.65 2.57 9.50
CA SER A 294 26.51 3.75 9.45
C SER A 294 26.75 4.28 8.03
N SER A 295 26.03 3.75 7.04
CA SER A 295 26.15 4.18 5.66
C SER A 295 25.65 5.63 5.49
N ARG A 296 25.83 6.20 4.32
CA ARG A 296 25.38 7.57 4.01
C ARG A 296 23.87 7.72 4.27
N ILE A 297 23.07 6.78 3.78
CA ILE A 297 21.59 6.86 3.91
C ILE A 297 21.14 6.85 5.39
N HIS A 298 21.84 6.09 6.27
CA HIS A 298 21.55 6.09 7.70
C HIS A 298 21.82 7.48 8.32
N ARG A 299 22.93 8.14 7.91
CA ARG A 299 23.23 9.50 8.38
C ARG A 299 22.21 10.52 7.83
N ASP A 300 21.82 10.40 6.57
CA ASP A 300 20.82 11.28 5.95
C ASP A 300 19.45 11.11 6.65
N ALA A 301 19.08 9.88 7.03
CA ALA A 301 17.86 9.58 7.79
C ALA A 301 17.89 10.25 9.18
N MET A 302 19.03 10.18 9.89
CA MET A 302 19.20 10.84 11.18
C MET A 302 19.01 12.36 11.05
N VAL A 303 19.62 12.97 10.04
CA VAL A 303 19.50 14.42 9.79
C VAL A 303 18.07 14.80 9.44
N ALA A 304 17.43 14.04 8.56
CA ALA A 304 16.03 14.28 8.16
C ALA A 304 15.09 14.21 9.39
N ALA A 305 15.25 13.18 10.21
CA ALA A 305 14.44 12.99 11.41
C ALA A 305 14.61 14.16 12.40
N LYS A 306 15.85 14.58 12.67
CA LYS A 306 16.11 15.75 13.55
C LYS A 306 15.42 17.00 13.00
N ASN A 307 15.48 17.24 11.69
CA ASN A 307 14.85 18.39 11.06
C ASN A 307 13.31 18.31 11.18
N ILE A 308 12.71 17.14 10.93
CA ILE A 308 11.26 16.93 11.10
C ILE A 308 10.84 17.28 12.54
N LEU A 309 11.59 16.81 13.55
CA LEU A 309 11.29 17.09 14.96
C LEU A 309 11.46 18.58 15.30
N ARG A 310 12.48 19.25 14.74
CA ARG A 310 12.66 20.70 14.90
C ARG A 310 11.49 21.46 14.28
N ASP A 311 11.10 21.07 13.08
CA ASP A 311 9.99 21.69 12.35
C ASP A 311 8.67 21.52 13.11
N LEU A 312 8.45 20.34 13.70
CA LEU A 312 7.28 20.07 14.54
C LEU A 312 7.21 21.02 15.76
N ALA A 313 8.36 21.40 16.32
CA ALA A 313 8.45 22.36 17.44
C ALA A 313 8.13 23.80 17.01
N ILE A 314 8.34 24.15 15.74
CA ILE A 314 8.25 25.52 15.22
C ILE A 314 6.90 25.80 14.54
N VAL A 315 6.00 24.85 14.44
CA VAL A 315 4.72 25.09 13.77
C VAL A 315 4.08 26.36 14.32
N GLU A 316 4.04 27.39 13.47
CA GLU A 316 3.55 28.71 13.84
C GLU A 316 2.11 28.63 14.37
N SER A 317 1.90 29.24 15.50
CA SER A 317 0.70 29.12 16.33
C SER A 317 -0.56 29.79 15.77
N ASP A 318 -0.52 30.29 14.55
CA ASP A 318 -1.66 31.07 14.05
C ASP A 318 -2.88 30.22 13.66
N GLU A 319 -2.72 28.91 13.49
CA GLU A 319 -3.86 28.07 13.07
C GLU A 319 -4.01 26.73 13.81
N GLN A 320 -2.94 26.11 14.28
CA GLN A 320 -3.00 24.88 15.09
C GLN A 320 -1.66 24.66 15.80
N THR A 321 -1.71 24.50 17.11
CA THR A 321 -0.52 24.05 17.83
C THR A 321 -0.41 22.53 17.66
N PRO A 322 0.80 21.95 17.53
CA PRO A 322 0.95 20.49 17.46
C PRO A 322 0.39 19.76 18.70
N TRP A 323 0.02 20.50 19.70
CA TRP A 323 -0.44 20.01 21.01
C TRP A 323 -1.96 19.84 21.08
N ASP A 324 -2.70 20.25 20.05
CA ASP A 324 -4.09 19.84 19.85
C ASP A 324 -4.17 18.35 19.46
N ASP A 325 -3.06 17.79 18.95
CA ASP A 325 -2.91 16.35 18.68
C ASP A 325 -2.13 15.67 19.81
N GLN A 326 -2.85 15.16 20.80
CA GLN A 326 -2.27 14.44 21.95
C GLN A 326 -1.43 13.23 21.52
N LEU A 327 -1.84 12.53 20.45
CA LEU A 327 -1.09 11.39 19.92
C LEU A 327 0.18 11.84 19.22
N GLY A 328 0.17 13.03 18.63
CA GLY A 328 1.36 13.69 18.08
C GLY A 328 2.41 13.93 19.17
N ALA A 329 1.99 14.40 20.36
CA ALA A 329 2.90 14.59 21.49
C ALA A 329 3.50 13.25 21.97
N CYS A 330 2.69 12.19 22.03
CA CYS A 330 3.17 10.84 22.42
C CYS A 330 4.24 10.32 21.47
N ILE A 331 3.99 10.39 20.16
CA ILE A 331 4.96 9.89 19.17
C ILE A 331 6.21 10.78 19.11
N ALA A 332 6.09 12.08 19.40
CA ALA A 332 7.25 12.98 19.50
C ALA A 332 8.18 12.55 20.66
N ILE A 333 7.62 12.18 21.83
CA ILE A 333 8.39 11.62 22.95
C ILE A 333 9.15 10.37 22.51
N ILE A 334 8.44 9.44 21.84
CA ILE A 334 9.03 8.19 21.37
C ILE A 334 10.17 8.48 20.38
N ALA A 335 9.98 9.42 19.46
CA ALA A 335 11.02 9.79 18.50
C ALA A 335 12.22 10.46 19.19
N LEU A 336 11.96 11.41 20.08
CA LEU A 336 13.02 12.11 20.82
C LEU A 336 13.88 11.14 21.65
N SER A 337 13.26 10.10 22.22
CA SER A 337 13.99 9.12 23.04
C SER A 337 15.04 8.29 22.26
N GLU A 338 14.98 8.31 20.93
CA GLU A 338 16.02 7.69 20.09
C GLU A 338 17.27 8.59 19.95
N LEU A 339 17.19 9.84 20.42
CA LEU A 339 18.31 10.79 20.43
C LEU A 339 18.99 10.81 21.81
N GLN A 340 20.23 11.24 21.85
CA GLN A 340 20.91 11.43 23.13
C GLN A 340 20.35 12.66 23.83
N LEU A 341 20.06 12.57 25.12
CA LEU A 341 19.47 13.66 25.91
C LEU A 341 20.33 14.94 25.84
N VAL A 342 21.66 14.79 25.83
CA VAL A 342 22.58 15.95 25.74
C VAL A 342 22.37 16.71 24.43
N ASP A 343 22.12 16.00 23.32
CA ASP A 343 21.85 16.63 22.03
C ASP A 343 20.51 17.40 22.05
N ILE A 344 19.50 16.81 22.69
CA ILE A 344 18.18 17.43 22.84
C ILE A 344 18.28 18.71 23.66
N LEU A 345 18.96 18.65 24.82
CA LEU A 345 19.08 19.79 25.73
C LEU A 345 19.91 20.93 25.14
N SER A 346 20.82 20.62 24.20
CA SER A 346 21.64 21.63 23.51
C SER A 346 20.92 22.31 22.35
N ASP A 347 19.76 21.79 21.92
CA ASP A 347 18.97 22.27 20.79
C ASP A 347 17.66 22.88 21.30
N GLU A 348 17.49 24.20 21.13
CA GLU A 348 16.35 24.95 21.66
C GLU A 348 15.00 24.38 21.20
N GLN A 349 14.87 24.02 19.92
CA GLN A 349 13.62 23.50 19.36
C GLN A 349 13.33 22.08 19.88
N LEU A 350 14.32 21.19 19.87
CA LEU A 350 14.12 19.83 20.38
C LEU A 350 13.80 19.83 21.87
N ASN A 351 14.44 20.72 22.65
CA ASN A 351 14.15 20.85 24.08
C ASN A 351 12.75 21.44 24.34
N LEU A 352 12.30 22.38 23.51
CA LEU A 352 10.94 22.91 23.56
C LEU A 352 9.94 21.78 23.28
N LEU A 353 10.14 21.04 22.18
CA LEU A 353 9.29 19.90 21.82
C LEU A 353 9.22 18.88 22.98
N ARG A 354 10.38 18.52 23.55
CA ARG A 354 10.46 17.62 24.71
C ARG A 354 9.59 18.11 25.87
N THR A 355 9.79 19.38 26.27
CA THR A 355 9.09 19.94 27.44
C THR A 355 7.58 19.97 27.24
N GLN A 356 7.13 20.42 26.08
CA GLN A 356 5.70 20.49 25.75
C GLN A 356 5.08 19.09 25.66
N SER A 357 5.74 18.15 24.97
CA SER A 357 5.22 16.78 24.81
C SER A 357 5.10 16.05 26.15
N LEU A 358 6.08 16.22 27.06
CA LEU A 358 6.02 15.62 28.40
C LEU A 358 4.84 16.19 29.19
N ALA A 359 4.58 17.50 29.09
CA ALA A 359 3.43 18.12 29.77
C ALA A 359 2.09 17.57 29.26
N VAL A 360 1.98 17.35 27.97
CA VAL A 360 0.79 16.70 27.36
C VAL A 360 0.66 15.27 27.90
N LEU A 361 1.74 14.47 27.86
CA LEU A 361 1.73 13.07 28.32
C LEU A 361 1.23 12.97 29.77
N ASP A 362 1.66 13.88 30.65
CA ASP A 362 1.25 13.93 32.07
C ASP A 362 -0.25 14.15 32.25
N SER A 363 -0.93 14.70 31.24
CA SER A 363 -2.39 14.87 31.25
C SER A 363 -3.16 13.63 30.76
N LEU A 364 -2.49 12.71 30.04
CA LEU A 364 -3.17 11.59 29.39
C LEU A 364 -3.36 10.35 30.25
N TYR A 365 -2.52 10.18 31.27
CA TYR A 365 -2.60 9.03 32.18
C TYR A 365 -2.07 9.35 33.57
N SER A 366 -2.78 8.87 34.60
CA SER A 366 -2.26 8.82 35.98
C SER A 366 -2.68 7.51 36.64
N ASN A 367 -1.87 7.02 37.59
CA ASN A 367 -2.19 5.82 38.36
C ASN A 367 -3.47 5.96 39.21
N GLN A 368 -3.92 7.18 39.46
CA GLN A 368 -5.10 7.47 40.29
C GLN A 368 -6.39 7.47 39.45
N THR A 369 -6.36 8.05 38.26
CA THR A 369 -7.55 8.27 37.42
C THR A 369 -7.63 7.38 36.19
N GLY A 370 -6.52 6.69 35.83
CA GLY A 370 -6.42 5.94 34.59
C GLY A 370 -6.18 6.84 33.40
N PHE A 371 -6.57 6.37 32.21
CA PHE A 371 -6.45 7.14 30.97
C PHE A 371 -7.49 8.27 30.93
N ASP A 372 -7.08 9.40 30.40
CA ASP A 372 -8.01 10.50 30.09
C ASP A 372 -9.05 10.00 29.07
N LYS A 373 -10.26 10.51 29.19
CA LYS A 373 -11.41 10.10 28.33
C LYS A 373 -11.22 10.46 26.85
N GLN A 374 -10.33 11.37 26.54
CA GLN A 374 -10.02 11.77 25.16
C GLN A 374 -9.06 10.79 24.48
N VAL A 375 -8.38 9.92 25.25
CA VAL A 375 -7.49 8.89 24.66
C VAL A 375 -8.36 7.77 24.05
N PRO A 376 -8.36 7.61 22.73
CA PRO A 376 -9.10 6.51 22.11
C PRO A 376 -8.59 5.15 22.63
N GLU A 377 -9.48 4.21 22.88
CA GLU A 377 -9.13 2.87 23.38
C GLU A 377 -8.03 2.22 22.51
N GLY A 378 -8.12 2.35 21.18
CA GLY A 378 -7.14 1.80 20.24
C GLY A 378 -5.77 2.50 20.24
N SER A 379 -5.62 3.61 21.00
CA SER A 379 -4.37 4.39 21.08
C SER A 379 -3.70 4.31 22.46
N GLN A 380 -4.29 3.59 23.41
CA GLN A 380 -3.74 3.48 24.77
C GLN A 380 -2.32 2.87 24.76
N GLY A 381 -2.07 1.89 23.88
CA GLY A 381 -0.74 1.28 23.72
C GLY A 381 0.34 2.31 23.35
N LEU A 382 -0.02 3.32 22.54
CA LEU A 382 0.90 4.40 22.18
C LEU A 382 1.22 5.27 23.42
N VAL A 383 0.21 5.59 24.24
CA VAL A 383 0.41 6.37 25.49
C VAL A 383 1.31 5.57 26.46
N VAL A 384 1.06 4.26 26.61
CA VAL A 384 1.90 3.39 27.46
C VAL A 384 3.36 3.44 26.97
N PHE A 385 3.59 3.29 25.68
CA PHE A 385 4.95 3.31 25.13
C PHE A 385 5.62 4.68 25.30
N ALA A 386 4.85 5.76 25.14
CA ALA A 386 5.35 7.12 25.41
C ALA A 386 5.76 7.28 26.89
N CYS A 387 4.98 6.71 27.83
CA CYS A 387 5.34 6.71 29.27
C CYS A 387 6.67 5.97 29.52
N VAL A 388 6.86 4.82 28.86
CA VAL A 388 8.13 4.05 28.97
C VAL A 388 9.30 4.90 28.47
N ARG A 389 9.14 5.50 27.28
CA ARG A 389 10.20 6.27 26.62
C ARG A 389 10.48 7.61 27.30
N ALA A 390 9.49 8.18 27.98
CA ALA A 390 9.66 9.43 28.74
C ALA A 390 10.73 9.31 29.83
N ASN A 391 10.97 8.12 30.38
CA ASN A 391 12.05 7.88 31.36
C ASN A 391 13.45 8.27 30.85
N GLN A 392 13.65 8.21 29.54
CA GLN A 392 14.94 8.56 28.91
C GLN A 392 15.10 10.08 28.72
N LEU A 393 13.98 10.80 28.76
CA LEU A 393 13.91 12.24 28.47
C LEU A 393 13.76 13.11 29.74
N ASP A 394 13.39 12.48 30.85
CA ASP A 394 13.11 13.16 32.09
C ASP A 394 13.84 12.41 33.23
N PRO A 395 14.63 13.09 34.06
CA PRO A 395 15.33 12.45 35.18
C PRO A 395 14.39 11.95 36.28
N THR A 396 13.12 12.32 36.29
CA THR A 396 12.14 11.79 37.26
C THR A 396 11.73 10.37 36.86
N ASP A 397 11.71 9.47 37.86
CA ASP A 397 11.35 8.07 37.61
C ASP A 397 9.85 7.93 37.25
N ARG A 398 9.57 7.59 36.01
CA ARG A 398 8.22 7.38 35.49
C ARG A 398 7.88 5.88 35.31
N SER A 399 8.76 4.98 35.76
CA SER A 399 8.56 3.53 35.54
C SER A 399 7.29 3.00 36.21
N SER A 400 6.94 3.51 37.40
CA SER A 400 5.68 3.11 38.06
C SER A 400 4.43 3.57 37.29
N ILE A 401 4.51 4.73 36.61
CA ILE A 401 3.43 5.26 35.76
C ILE A 401 3.28 4.35 34.53
N ALA A 402 4.38 4.05 33.87
CA ALA A 402 4.42 3.18 32.69
C ALA A 402 3.90 1.75 33.00
N SER A 403 4.35 1.17 34.11
CA SER A 403 3.90 -0.17 34.55
C SER A 403 2.41 -0.18 34.88
N GLY A 404 1.92 0.85 35.57
CA GLY A 404 0.49 0.99 35.90
C GLY A 404 -0.37 1.11 34.63
N ALA A 405 0.05 1.94 33.68
CA ALA A 405 -0.65 2.12 32.41
C ALA A 405 -0.68 0.81 31.60
N LEU A 406 0.46 0.08 31.53
CA LEU A 406 0.55 -1.20 30.85
C LEU A 406 -0.40 -2.24 31.47
N ALA A 407 -0.32 -2.40 32.80
CA ALA A 407 -1.18 -3.35 33.53
C ALA A 407 -2.66 -3.05 33.26
N LYS A 408 -3.05 -1.78 33.29
CA LYS A 408 -4.43 -1.34 33.02
C LYS A 408 -4.91 -1.77 31.64
N VAL A 409 -4.11 -1.55 30.59
CA VAL A 409 -4.47 -1.94 29.22
C VAL A 409 -4.55 -3.48 29.11
N MET A 410 -3.57 -4.17 29.67
CA MET A 410 -3.52 -5.65 29.59
C MET A 410 -4.67 -6.35 30.33
N GLU A 411 -5.15 -5.74 31.43
CA GLU A 411 -6.27 -6.29 32.22
C GLU A 411 -7.64 -5.97 31.59
N ASP A 412 -7.81 -4.75 31.07
CA ASP A 412 -9.11 -4.25 30.61
C ASP A 412 -9.43 -4.63 29.17
N THR A 413 -8.42 -4.99 28.36
CA THR A 413 -8.59 -5.17 26.91
C THR A 413 -8.53 -6.65 26.51
N PRO A 414 -9.55 -7.19 25.86
CA PRO A 414 -9.52 -8.58 25.39
C PRO A 414 -8.43 -8.79 24.31
N ALA A 415 -7.81 -9.97 24.29
CA ALA A 415 -6.65 -10.28 23.46
C ALA A 415 -6.79 -9.89 21.97
N PRO A 416 -7.93 -10.14 21.29
CA PRO A 416 -8.05 -9.68 19.89
C PRO A 416 -7.97 -8.16 19.73
N ALA A 417 -8.48 -7.39 20.71
CA ALA A 417 -8.41 -5.92 20.66
C ALA A 417 -7.00 -5.41 21.02
N LEU A 418 -6.21 -6.19 21.79
CA LEU A 418 -4.81 -5.86 22.07
C LEU A 418 -3.96 -5.85 20.78
N VAL A 419 -4.29 -6.69 19.79
CA VAL A 419 -3.58 -6.70 18.49
C VAL A 419 -3.69 -5.32 17.81
N ALA A 420 -4.81 -4.63 17.98
CA ALA A 420 -5.00 -3.27 17.43
C ALA A 420 -4.12 -2.21 18.12
N GLN A 421 -3.59 -2.51 19.33
CA GLN A 421 -2.69 -1.61 20.08
C GLN A 421 -1.22 -1.76 19.64
N MET A 422 -0.93 -2.74 18.78
CA MET A 422 0.43 -2.99 18.31
C MET A 422 0.87 -1.93 17.28
N PRO A 423 2.17 -1.67 17.15
CA PRO A 423 3.29 -2.32 17.84
C PRO A 423 3.60 -1.76 19.24
N PHE A 424 3.06 -0.60 19.56
CA PHE A 424 3.48 0.22 20.71
C PHE A 424 3.34 -0.53 22.04
N LEU A 425 2.21 -1.21 22.24
CA LEU A 425 1.96 -1.96 23.48
C LEU A 425 2.99 -3.11 23.66
N GLY A 426 3.29 -3.81 22.58
CA GLY A 426 4.28 -4.90 22.61
C GLY A 426 5.69 -4.37 22.89
N TRP A 427 6.07 -3.28 22.26
CA TRP A 427 7.37 -2.64 22.52
C TRP A 427 7.47 -2.13 23.96
N ALA A 428 6.40 -1.51 24.49
CA ALA A 428 6.36 -1.06 25.88
C ALA A 428 6.64 -2.22 26.83
N GLN A 429 6.00 -3.36 26.61
CA GLN A 429 6.16 -4.56 27.43
C GLN A 429 7.61 -5.09 27.38
N LEU A 430 8.18 -5.20 26.19
CA LEU A 430 9.55 -5.70 26.02
C LEU A 430 10.58 -4.77 26.68
N GLU A 431 10.38 -3.44 26.57
CA GLU A 431 11.31 -2.45 27.13
C GLU A 431 11.19 -2.32 28.66
N LEU A 432 9.99 -2.35 29.23
CA LEU A 432 9.82 -2.35 30.68
C LEU A 432 10.50 -3.57 31.34
N SER A 433 10.63 -4.66 30.58
CA SER A 433 11.29 -5.87 31.04
C SER A 433 12.76 -5.97 30.58
N ALA A 434 13.34 -4.89 30.03
CA ALA A 434 14.67 -4.97 29.39
C ALA A 434 15.77 -5.54 30.32
N ASP A 435 15.75 -5.15 31.61
CA ASP A 435 16.72 -5.58 32.62
C ASP A 435 16.30 -6.86 33.34
N GLN A 436 15.23 -7.53 32.90
CA GLN A 436 14.70 -8.76 33.53
C GLN A 436 15.00 -9.98 32.68
N GLU A 437 15.19 -11.13 33.34
CA GLU A 437 15.39 -12.43 32.68
C GLU A 437 14.11 -12.92 31.98
N THR A 438 12.95 -12.40 32.38
CA THR A 438 11.64 -12.80 31.83
C THR A 438 10.83 -11.54 31.48
N VAL A 439 9.89 -11.71 30.57
CA VAL A 439 8.90 -10.66 30.21
C VAL A 439 7.60 -11.02 30.94
N GLU A 440 7.07 -10.09 31.72
CA GLU A 440 5.91 -10.32 32.61
C GLU A 440 4.71 -10.90 31.86
N PHE A 441 4.38 -10.35 30.69
CA PHE A 441 3.24 -10.79 29.88
C PHE A 441 3.67 -11.59 28.63
N ALA A 442 4.83 -12.27 28.68
CA ALA A 442 5.33 -13.07 27.54
C ALA A 442 4.29 -14.05 26.98
N PRO A 443 3.53 -14.81 27.79
CA PRO A 443 2.50 -15.70 27.24
C PRO A 443 1.44 -14.99 26.42
N LEU A 444 1.05 -13.78 26.85
CA LEU A 444 0.05 -12.98 26.11
C LEU A 444 0.63 -12.47 24.79
N LEU A 445 1.87 -11.97 24.77
CA LEU A 445 2.55 -11.54 23.53
C LEU A 445 2.67 -12.70 22.55
N ILE A 446 3.02 -13.89 23.04
CA ILE A 446 3.11 -15.11 22.22
C ILE A 446 1.73 -15.44 21.63
N ASN A 447 0.68 -15.41 22.44
CA ASN A 447 -0.69 -15.67 21.98
C ASN A 447 -1.13 -14.65 20.93
N MET A 448 -0.81 -13.37 21.13
CA MET A 448 -1.10 -12.31 20.16
C MET A 448 -0.35 -12.55 18.84
N ARG A 449 0.92 -12.96 18.90
CA ARG A 449 1.69 -13.32 17.69
C ARG A 449 1.03 -14.49 16.95
N GLU A 450 0.62 -15.54 17.66
CA GLU A 450 -0.04 -16.70 17.03
C GLU A 450 -1.39 -16.28 16.40
N LEU A 451 -2.13 -15.40 17.07
CA LEU A 451 -3.38 -14.84 16.52
C LEU A 451 -3.12 -14.08 15.20
N VAL A 452 -2.05 -13.27 15.16
CA VAL A 452 -1.66 -12.57 13.93
C VAL A 452 -1.38 -13.58 12.81
N TRP A 453 -0.65 -14.66 13.11
CA TRP A 453 -0.31 -15.69 12.11
C TRP A 453 -1.52 -16.52 11.67
N GLU A 454 -2.52 -16.69 12.51
CA GLU A 454 -3.79 -17.35 12.14
C GLU A 454 -4.56 -16.55 11.08
N HIS A 455 -4.38 -15.22 11.08
CA HIS A 455 -5.04 -14.32 10.13
C HIS A 455 -4.17 -13.99 8.91
N GLN A 456 -3.00 -14.60 8.78
CA GLN A 456 -2.12 -14.41 7.62
C GLN A 456 -2.64 -15.21 6.43
N LEU A 457 -2.83 -14.54 5.31
CA LEU A 457 -3.26 -15.18 4.05
C LEU A 457 -2.14 -16.08 3.50
N ARG A 458 -2.50 -17.32 3.21
CA ARG A 458 -1.59 -18.32 2.64
C ARG A 458 -1.95 -18.59 1.19
N ARG A 459 -0.97 -19.01 0.42
CA ARG A 459 -1.14 -19.31 -1.01
C ARG A 459 -2.32 -20.27 -1.27
N GLU A 460 -2.48 -21.29 -0.44
CA GLU A 460 -3.55 -22.30 -0.57
C GLU A 460 -4.96 -21.76 -0.27
N ASP A 461 -5.06 -20.63 0.42
CA ASP A 461 -6.34 -20.01 0.78
C ASP A 461 -6.80 -19.00 -0.27
N LEU A 462 -5.96 -18.68 -1.26
CA LEU A 462 -6.19 -17.60 -2.22
C LEU A 462 -6.61 -18.13 -3.60
N ALA A 463 -7.57 -17.44 -4.21
CA ALA A 463 -7.85 -17.62 -5.64
C ALA A 463 -6.63 -17.17 -6.47
N TRP A 464 -6.56 -17.64 -7.69
CA TRP A 464 -5.47 -17.28 -8.62
C TRP A 464 -5.31 -15.76 -8.75
N MET A 465 -6.44 -15.06 -8.85
CA MET A 465 -6.52 -13.61 -9.00
C MET A 465 -6.10 -12.82 -7.75
N ASP A 466 -5.96 -13.48 -6.60
CA ASP A 466 -5.62 -12.85 -5.31
C ASP A 466 -4.24 -13.25 -4.81
N ARG A 467 -3.41 -13.85 -5.66
CA ARG A 467 -2.06 -14.33 -5.28
C ARG A 467 -1.13 -13.21 -4.83
N ASP A 468 -1.40 -11.96 -5.21
CA ASP A 468 -0.66 -10.78 -4.75
C ASP A 468 -0.96 -10.44 -3.27
N LEU A 469 -2.05 -10.96 -2.70
CA LEU A 469 -2.44 -10.76 -1.30
C LEU A 469 -1.69 -11.67 -0.31
N GLU A 470 -1.00 -12.70 -0.82
CA GLU A 470 -0.29 -13.68 0.01
C GLU A 470 0.62 -12.99 1.04
N GLY A 471 0.58 -13.45 2.29
CA GLY A 471 1.37 -12.90 3.39
C GLY A 471 0.72 -11.73 4.13
N GLY A 472 -0.32 -11.11 3.57
CA GLY A 472 -1.06 -10.04 4.24
C GLY A 472 -1.88 -10.56 5.40
N ILE A 473 -2.08 -9.72 6.42
CA ILE A 473 -2.90 -10.05 7.60
C ILE A 473 -4.31 -9.49 7.40
N VAL A 474 -5.33 -10.33 7.59
CA VAL A 474 -6.72 -9.94 7.40
C VAL A 474 -7.41 -9.77 8.77
N PHE A 475 -7.93 -8.59 9.03
CA PHE A 475 -8.72 -8.32 10.23
C PHE A 475 -10.20 -8.59 9.92
N THR A 476 -10.76 -9.60 10.57
CA THR A 476 -12.05 -10.25 10.23
C THR A 476 -13.30 -9.40 10.40
N SER A 477 -13.22 -8.22 10.98
CA SER A 477 -14.37 -7.33 11.20
C SER A 477 -14.85 -6.61 9.93
N ALA A 478 -14.05 -6.58 8.87
CA ALA A 478 -14.41 -5.91 7.62
C ALA A 478 -15.39 -6.75 6.79
N LYS A 479 -16.32 -6.10 6.09
CA LYS A 479 -17.26 -6.75 5.16
C LYS A 479 -16.52 -7.44 4.01
N THR A 480 -15.42 -6.84 3.55
CA THR A 480 -14.53 -7.43 2.55
C THR A 480 -13.15 -7.51 3.21
N PRO A 481 -12.79 -8.67 3.77
CA PRO A 481 -11.58 -8.79 4.58
C PRO A 481 -10.33 -8.91 3.69
N LEU A 482 -9.91 -7.79 3.11
CA LEU A 482 -8.71 -7.71 2.29
C LEU A 482 -7.58 -7.09 3.11
N PRO A 483 -6.34 -7.60 3.01
CA PRO A 483 -5.22 -7.07 3.77
C PRO A 483 -4.80 -5.69 3.25
N SER A 484 -4.36 -4.84 4.17
CA SER A 484 -3.88 -3.49 3.87
C SER A 484 -2.59 -3.21 4.67
N TRP A 485 -2.13 -1.98 4.62
CA TRP A 485 -0.99 -1.53 5.41
C TRP A 485 -1.15 -1.80 6.92
N LEU A 486 -2.38 -1.93 7.41
CA LEU A 486 -2.64 -2.26 8.82
C LEU A 486 -1.98 -3.57 9.25
N SER A 487 -1.70 -4.47 8.29
CA SER A 487 -0.88 -5.68 8.54
C SER A 487 0.46 -5.35 9.21
N MET A 488 1.04 -4.20 8.89
CA MET A 488 2.39 -3.82 9.37
C MET A 488 2.42 -3.51 10.87
N ARG A 489 1.29 -3.06 11.44
CA ARG A 489 1.23 -2.69 12.87
C ARG A 489 1.64 -3.85 13.77
N PRO A 490 0.96 -5.02 13.75
CA PRO A 490 1.43 -6.15 14.54
C PRO A 490 2.74 -6.75 14.04
N LEU A 491 3.03 -6.67 12.73
CA LEU A 491 4.26 -7.26 12.16
C LEU A 491 5.53 -6.59 12.67
N ALA A 492 5.48 -5.30 13.01
CA ALA A 492 6.66 -4.59 13.54
C ALA A 492 7.09 -5.17 14.90
N VAL A 493 6.13 -5.47 15.81
CA VAL A 493 6.48 -6.07 17.10
C VAL A 493 6.75 -7.57 16.98
N THR A 494 6.07 -8.31 16.11
CA THR A 494 6.42 -9.73 15.89
C THR A 494 7.86 -9.86 15.38
N ALA A 495 8.30 -8.91 14.55
CA ALA A 495 9.70 -8.83 14.11
C ALA A 495 10.65 -8.67 15.32
N THR A 496 10.37 -7.71 16.21
CA THR A 496 11.18 -7.50 17.43
C THR A 496 11.24 -8.78 18.29
N MET A 497 10.08 -9.45 18.45
CA MET A 497 9.99 -10.67 19.25
C MET A 497 10.88 -11.81 18.72
N LEU A 498 11.13 -11.88 17.41
CA LEU A 498 12.00 -12.92 16.81
C LEU A 498 13.43 -12.83 17.36
N GLY A 499 13.93 -11.63 17.62
CA GLY A 499 15.29 -11.41 18.15
C GLY A 499 15.38 -11.55 19.67
N ASP A 500 14.26 -11.50 20.40
CA ASP A 500 14.24 -11.49 21.86
C ASP A 500 14.15 -12.93 22.41
N SER A 501 15.25 -13.42 23.02
CA SER A 501 15.33 -14.76 23.57
C SER A 501 14.32 -15.04 24.69
N ARG A 502 13.86 -14.00 25.39
CA ARG A 502 12.89 -14.16 26.50
C ARG A 502 11.51 -14.60 26.01
N VAL A 503 11.18 -14.33 24.72
CA VAL A 503 9.92 -14.74 24.10
C VAL A 503 10.11 -15.79 23.00
N THR A 504 11.36 -16.19 22.70
CA THR A 504 11.68 -17.19 21.65
C THR A 504 12.46 -18.40 22.13
N SER A 505 12.96 -18.44 23.38
CA SER A 505 13.78 -19.54 23.88
C SER A 505 13.12 -20.92 23.76
N GLY A 506 11.83 -21.00 24.06
CA GLY A 506 11.05 -22.21 23.86
C GLY A 506 10.88 -22.60 22.40
N SER A 507 10.81 -21.59 21.51
CA SER A 507 10.63 -21.80 20.07
C SER A 507 11.87 -22.38 19.39
N ILE A 508 13.06 -22.01 19.86
CA ILE A 508 14.32 -22.55 19.31
C ILE A 508 14.40 -24.06 19.56
N SER A 509 14.15 -24.49 20.79
CA SER A 509 14.21 -25.91 21.19
C SER A 509 13.13 -26.77 20.52
N SER A 510 12.00 -26.18 20.14
CA SER A 510 10.86 -26.88 19.50
C SER A 510 10.88 -26.85 17.97
N GLY A 511 11.84 -26.16 17.35
CA GLY A 511 11.86 -25.94 15.90
C GLY A 511 10.84 -24.88 15.44
N GLU A 512 10.27 -24.15 16.37
CA GLU A 512 9.23 -23.14 16.10
C GLU A 512 9.81 -21.87 15.43
N LEU A 513 11.07 -21.53 15.73
CA LEU A 513 11.71 -20.34 15.18
C LEU A 513 11.75 -20.32 13.64
N PRO A 514 12.13 -21.42 12.94
CA PRO A 514 12.05 -21.43 11.47
C PRO A 514 10.63 -21.16 10.94
N ARG A 515 9.60 -21.67 11.64
CA ARG A 515 8.20 -21.41 11.28
C ARG A 515 7.87 -19.91 11.42
N GLN A 516 8.27 -19.30 12.52
CA GLN A 516 8.04 -17.88 12.78
C GLN A 516 8.76 -17.02 11.73
N LEU A 517 10.01 -17.36 11.41
CA LEU A 517 10.80 -16.68 10.37
C LEU A 517 10.12 -16.81 8.99
N SER A 518 9.63 -18.00 8.66
CA SER A 518 8.91 -18.24 7.41
C SER A 518 7.69 -17.32 7.27
N LYS A 519 6.90 -17.19 8.33
CA LYS A 519 5.72 -16.32 8.36
C LYS A 519 6.09 -14.84 8.24
N GLN A 520 7.16 -14.43 8.91
CA GLN A 520 7.66 -13.06 8.80
C GLN A 520 8.11 -12.74 7.36
N VAL A 521 8.82 -13.68 6.71
CA VAL A 521 9.26 -13.53 5.31
C VAL A 521 8.05 -13.39 4.36
N GLU A 522 7.00 -14.17 4.59
CA GLU A 522 5.75 -14.06 3.81
C GLU A 522 5.08 -12.70 4.02
N ALA A 523 5.08 -12.20 5.24
CA ALA A 523 4.55 -10.87 5.55
C ALA A 523 5.39 -9.76 4.87
N ILE A 524 6.73 -9.88 4.89
CA ILE A 524 7.63 -8.95 4.19
C ILE A 524 7.37 -9.00 2.67
N ARG A 525 7.08 -10.17 2.12
CA ARG A 525 6.67 -10.30 0.71
C ARG A 525 5.44 -9.42 0.42
N PHE A 526 4.44 -9.43 1.30
CA PHE A 526 3.25 -8.58 1.16
C PHE A 526 3.60 -7.07 1.28
N ILE A 527 4.49 -6.70 2.22
CA ILE A 527 4.98 -5.32 2.31
C ILE A 527 5.65 -4.91 0.99
N ARG A 528 6.47 -5.79 0.42
CA ARG A 528 7.13 -5.56 -0.88
C ARG A 528 6.08 -5.38 -2.01
N GLN A 529 4.96 -6.11 -1.95
CA GLN A 529 3.86 -5.95 -2.91
C GLN A 529 3.18 -4.58 -2.79
N LEU A 530 3.17 -3.98 -1.58
CA LEU A 530 2.64 -2.64 -1.37
C LEU A 530 3.58 -1.52 -1.87
N CYS A 531 4.89 -1.80 -1.98
CA CYS A 531 5.85 -0.80 -2.44
C CYS A 531 5.64 -0.48 -3.92
N ALA A 532 5.65 0.80 -4.26
CA ALA A 532 5.59 1.26 -5.65
C ALA A 532 6.95 1.05 -6.32
N THR A 533 7.03 0.07 -7.20
CA THR A 533 8.25 -0.28 -7.92
C THR A 533 8.02 -0.32 -9.43
N ASP A 534 9.05 -0.56 -10.18
CA ASP A 534 9.08 -0.34 -11.63
C ASP A 534 7.83 -0.87 -12.36
N SER A 535 7.33 -2.04 -11.95
CA SER A 535 6.18 -2.66 -12.64
C SER A 535 4.84 -1.89 -12.49
N ILE A 536 4.71 -0.99 -11.51
CA ILE A 536 3.47 -0.21 -11.31
C ILE A 536 3.65 1.29 -11.62
N LEU A 537 4.88 1.74 -11.75
CA LEU A 537 5.17 3.18 -11.88
C LEU A 537 4.56 3.81 -13.13
N HIS A 538 4.29 3.02 -14.17
CA HIS A 538 3.64 3.51 -15.39
C HIS A 538 2.26 4.13 -15.12
N LEU A 539 1.59 3.70 -14.04
CA LEU A 539 0.26 4.20 -13.65
C LEU A 539 0.29 5.60 -13.03
N TYR A 540 1.47 6.12 -12.68
CA TYR A 540 1.61 7.31 -11.85
C TYR A 540 2.08 8.52 -12.65
N SER A 541 1.45 9.68 -12.42
CA SER A 541 1.78 10.93 -13.11
C SER A 541 3.16 11.46 -12.75
N ASP A 542 3.69 11.12 -11.56
CA ASP A 542 5.08 11.39 -11.17
C ASP A 542 5.71 10.08 -10.63
N PRO A 543 6.23 9.24 -11.54
CA PRO A 543 6.84 7.96 -11.16
C PRO A 543 7.99 8.09 -10.17
N GLU A 544 8.81 9.14 -10.31
CA GLU A 544 9.99 9.34 -9.45
C GLU A 544 9.58 9.72 -8.03
N ALA A 545 8.58 10.59 -7.86
CA ALA A 545 8.04 10.95 -6.55
C ALA A 545 7.37 9.74 -5.86
N ALA A 546 6.75 8.85 -6.62
CA ALA A 546 6.06 7.67 -6.11
C ALA A 546 7.00 6.51 -5.79
N LYS A 547 8.16 6.45 -6.43
CA LYS A 547 9.07 5.29 -6.37
C LYS A 547 9.46 4.93 -4.95
N TRP A 548 9.20 3.65 -4.57
CA TRP A 548 9.40 3.10 -3.23
C TRP A 548 8.46 3.67 -2.16
N GLY A 549 7.50 4.51 -2.54
CA GLY A 549 6.39 4.85 -1.67
C GLY A 549 5.58 3.59 -1.35
N VAL A 550 4.97 3.53 -0.17
CA VAL A 550 4.20 2.36 0.26
C VAL A 550 2.71 2.71 0.22
N ARG A 551 1.95 1.95 -0.56
CA ARG A 551 0.52 2.15 -0.76
C ARG A 551 -0.29 1.72 0.46
N MET A 552 -1.44 2.35 0.68
CA MET A 552 -2.39 1.95 1.74
C MET A 552 -2.85 0.50 1.57
N ALA A 553 -3.08 0.10 0.32
CA ALA A 553 -3.43 -1.26 -0.05
C ALA A 553 -3.07 -1.48 -1.52
N ILE A 554 -3.06 -2.69 -1.99
CA ILE A 554 -2.75 -2.94 -3.41
C ILE A 554 -3.83 -2.37 -4.36
N TRP A 555 -5.03 -2.11 -3.83
CA TRP A 555 -6.12 -1.44 -4.56
C TRP A 555 -6.28 0.04 -4.20
N ASP A 556 -5.56 0.56 -3.20
CA ASP A 556 -5.59 1.97 -2.80
C ASP A 556 -4.18 2.53 -2.99
N GLN A 557 -4.02 3.33 -4.03
CA GLN A 557 -2.72 3.80 -4.48
C GLN A 557 -2.13 4.91 -3.59
N ARG A 558 -2.92 5.53 -2.71
CA ARG A 558 -2.46 6.60 -1.82
C ARG A 558 -1.32 6.15 -0.93
N MET A 559 -0.38 7.06 -0.69
CA MET A 559 0.86 6.82 0.05
C MET A 559 1.00 7.79 1.23
N PRO A 560 0.28 7.56 2.33
CA PRO A 560 0.44 8.38 3.54
C PRO A 560 1.80 8.14 4.21
N VAL A 561 2.27 9.14 4.93
CA VAL A 561 3.55 9.08 5.68
C VAL A 561 3.56 7.91 6.67
N GLU A 562 2.46 7.72 7.41
CA GLU A 562 2.37 6.65 8.42
C GLU A 562 2.52 5.24 7.83
N VAL A 563 2.10 5.05 6.59
CA VAL A 563 2.23 3.75 5.90
C VAL A 563 3.70 3.48 5.58
N GLY A 564 4.40 4.46 5.01
CA GLY A 564 5.84 4.37 4.75
C GLY A 564 6.64 4.18 6.04
N ALA A 565 6.28 4.93 7.09
CA ALA A 565 6.93 4.84 8.40
C ALA A 565 6.75 3.45 9.02
N MET A 566 5.53 2.90 9.00
CA MET A 566 5.28 1.55 9.56
C MET A 566 5.98 0.46 8.75
N ALA A 567 6.07 0.61 7.42
CA ALA A 567 6.85 -0.29 6.58
C ALA A 567 8.33 -0.25 6.99
N LEU A 568 8.89 0.96 7.11
CA LEU A 568 10.30 1.14 7.50
C LEU A 568 10.59 0.55 8.89
N LEU A 569 9.69 0.77 9.86
CA LEU A 569 9.81 0.19 11.20
C LEU A 569 9.81 -1.35 11.13
N THR A 570 8.85 -1.93 10.41
CA THR A 570 8.75 -3.40 10.27
C THR A 570 10.01 -3.99 9.64
N LEU A 571 10.50 -3.37 8.57
CA LEU A 571 11.72 -3.81 7.87
C LEU A 571 12.95 -3.67 8.77
N SER A 572 13.08 -2.54 9.47
CA SER A 572 14.21 -2.25 10.36
C SER A 572 14.27 -3.24 11.53
N GLU A 573 13.11 -3.52 12.16
CA GLU A 573 13.05 -4.50 13.25
C GLU A 573 13.27 -5.94 12.75
N THR A 574 12.80 -6.27 11.55
CA THR A 574 13.07 -7.58 10.94
C THR A 574 14.58 -7.75 10.70
N SER A 575 15.23 -6.75 10.10
CA SER A 575 16.69 -6.78 9.84
C SER A 575 17.47 -6.98 11.13
N ARG A 576 17.17 -6.16 12.15
CA ARG A 576 17.83 -6.24 13.46
C ARG A 576 17.68 -7.63 14.09
N SER A 577 16.47 -8.18 14.06
CA SER A 577 16.19 -9.51 14.64
C SER A 577 16.89 -10.64 13.89
N LEU A 578 16.95 -10.55 12.56
CA LEU A 578 17.70 -11.52 11.75
C LEU A 578 19.18 -11.51 12.10
N ASP A 579 19.78 -10.33 12.25
CA ASP A 579 21.19 -10.19 12.67
C ASP A 579 21.42 -10.83 14.05
N GLN A 580 20.51 -10.61 14.99
CA GLN A 580 20.57 -11.21 16.34
C GLN A 580 20.48 -12.75 16.30
N VAL A 581 19.56 -13.29 15.49
CA VAL A 581 19.37 -14.73 15.35
C VAL A 581 20.61 -15.37 14.70
N LEU A 582 21.16 -14.74 13.66
CA LEU A 582 22.37 -15.24 12.98
C LEU A 582 23.59 -15.22 13.91
N ALA A 583 23.79 -14.13 14.65
CA ALA A 583 24.90 -14.02 15.59
C ALA A 583 24.85 -15.11 16.67
N LYS A 584 23.67 -15.48 17.16
CA LYS A 584 23.49 -16.58 18.12
C LYS A 584 23.80 -17.92 17.48
N SER A 585 23.37 -18.18 16.24
CA SER A 585 23.63 -19.45 15.55
C SER A 585 25.12 -19.72 15.26
N GLU A 586 25.92 -18.64 15.17
CA GLU A 586 27.39 -18.76 14.98
C GLU A 586 28.14 -19.04 16.28
N THR A 587 27.53 -18.81 17.43
CA THR A 587 28.14 -19.02 18.75
C THR A 587 27.75 -20.35 19.38
N GLU A 588 26.71 -21.02 18.92
CA GLU A 588 26.28 -22.37 19.32
C GLU A 588 26.93 -23.46 18.45
#